data_9634ed421be0010612cd662d2c12dd8c
#
_entry.id   9634ed421be0010612cd662d2c12dd8c
#
_cell.length_a   1.000
_cell.length_b   1.000
_cell.length_c   1.000
_cell.angle_alpha   90.00
_cell.angle_beta   90.00
_cell.angle_gamma   90.00
#
_symmetry.space_group_name_H-M   'P 1'
#
loop_
_entity.id
_entity.type
_entity.pdbx_description
1 polymer ?
#
loop_
_entity_poly.entity_id
_entity_poly.type
_entity_poly.pdbx_seq_one_letter_code
_entity_poly.pdbx_strand_id
1 'polypeptide(L)'
;RAWIDDKETTDFKVNYSTNKITFNNAPKEPDTPGADNVVIQFKKEVKGYRDRIDKCTLVEVFDNRVFFSGNKDYPNFLWHCSLDNPEYCSDLDYYTEGTNDSSIKAIVSGNNALWVMKEPSQTNTTIFYHNPTVDADYGKIYPSTHSSISTGCMTTGINFNDAICFFS
;
A
#
# COMPACT_ATOMS: atom_id res chain seq x y z
N ARG A 1 3.17 -20.82 4.66
CA ARG A 1 4.47 -21.47 4.93
C ARG A 1 4.66 -21.57 6.44
N ALA A 2 5.45 -22.52 6.90
CA ALA A 2 5.82 -22.65 8.30
C ALA A 2 7.31 -22.96 8.43
N TRP A 3 7.90 -22.49 9.52
CA TRP A 3 9.30 -22.75 9.88
C TRP A 3 9.34 -23.25 11.33
N ILE A 4 10.23 -24.20 11.60
CA ILE A 4 10.57 -24.68 12.94
C ILE A 4 12.08 -24.56 13.06
N ASP A 5 12.57 -23.88 14.09
CA ASP A 5 14.00 -23.59 14.30
C ASP A 5 14.67 -23.02 13.02
N ASP A 6 14.03 -22.00 12.42
CA ASP A 6 14.42 -21.31 11.18
C ASP A 6 14.47 -22.22 9.93
N LYS A 7 14.02 -23.45 10.00
CA LYS A 7 13.93 -24.36 8.86
C LYS A 7 12.52 -24.47 8.34
N GLU A 8 12.32 -24.20 7.04
CA GLU A 8 11.02 -24.36 6.40
C GLU A 8 10.55 -25.82 6.50
N THR A 9 9.28 -26.00 6.88
CA THR A 9 8.65 -27.31 7.01
C THR A 9 7.36 -27.38 6.23
N THR A 10 7.05 -28.55 5.69
CA THR A 10 5.77 -28.89 5.08
C THR A 10 4.98 -29.90 5.93
N ASP A 11 5.49 -30.26 7.13
CA ASP A 11 4.90 -31.26 8.00
C ASP A 11 3.71 -30.73 8.80
N PHE A 12 2.75 -30.11 8.11
CA PHE A 12 1.52 -29.61 8.71
C PHE A 12 0.31 -29.74 7.78
N LYS A 13 -0.88 -29.67 8.37
CA LYS A 13 -2.17 -29.62 7.68
C LYS A 13 -2.91 -28.34 8.04
N VAL A 14 -3.56 -27.74 7.05
CA VAL A 14 -4.40 -26.54 7.23
C VAL A 14 -5.86 -26.95 7.09
N ASN A 15 -6.65 -26.62 8.11
CA ASN A 15 -8.10 -26.71 8.03
C ASN A 15 -8.67 -25.29 7.84
N TYR A 16 -9.04 -24.97 6.62
CA TYR A 16 -9.58 -23.64 6.25
C TYR A 16 -10.98 -23.37 6.86
N SER A 17 -11.75 -24.42 7.15
CA SER A 17 -13.10 -24.23 7.75
C SER A 17 -13.02 -23.84 9.21
N THR A 18 -11.99 -24.27 9.92
CA THR A 18 -11.80 -24.00 11.35
C THR A 18 -10.67 -23.04 11.63
N ASN A 19 -9.96 -22.56 10.58
CA ASN A 19 -8.76 -21.72 10.67
C ASN A 19 -7.68 -22.30 11.59
N LYS A 20 -7.48 -23.63 11.52
CA LYS A 20 -6.50 -24.35 12.35
C LYS A 20 -5.36 -24.89 11.49
N ILE A 21 -4.16 -24.79 12.04
CA ILE A 21 -2.96 -25.45 11.53
C ILE A 21 -2.60 -26.54 12.54
N THR A 22 -2.36 -27.74 12.04
CA THR A 22 -1.98 -28.90 12.86
C THR A 22 -0.70 -29.49 12.30
N PHE A 23 0.37 -29.51 13.07
CA PHE A 23 1.60 -30.21 12.71
C PHE A 23 1.39 -31.72 12.88
N ASN A 24 1.88 -32.54 11.95
CA ASN A 24 1.82 -33.98 12.06
C ASN A 24 2.69 -34.50 13.21
N ASN A 25 3.87 -33.85 13.37
CA ASN A 25 4.73 -34.09 14.54
C ASN A 25 4.78 -32.75 15.33
N ALA A 26 4.52 -32.83 16.63
CA ALA A 26 4.58 -31.65 17.48
C ALA A 26 5.99 -31.04 17.45
N PRO A 27 6.12 -29.72 17.17
CA PRO A 27 7.41 -29.06 17.32
C PRO A 27 7.97 -29.25 18.73
N LYS A 28 9.29 -29.40 18.83
CA LYS A 28 9.95 -29.42 20.14
C LYS A 28 9.83 -28.04 20.80
N GLU A 29 9.80 -28.01 22.11
CA GLU A 29 9.93 -26.72 22.79
C GLU A 29 11.32 -26.13 22.54
N PRO A 30 11.42 -24.79 22.43
CA PRO A 30 12.70 -24.12 22.21
C PRO A 30 13.64 -24.33 23.43
N ASP A 31 14.92 -24.42 23.16
CA ASP A 31 15.95 -24.60 24.21
C ASP A 31 16.00 -23.40 25.19
N THR A 32 15.58 -22.24 24.73
CA THR A 32 15.49 -21.03 25.57
C THR A 32 14.05 -20.84 26.04
N PRO A 33 13.77 -20.88 27.35
CA PRO A 33 12.41 -20.67 27.88
C PRO A 33 11.83 -19.33 27.45
N GLY A 34 10.61 -19.33 26.87
CA GLY A 34 9.92 -18.15 26.41
C GLY A 34 10.33 -17.65 25.04
N ALA A 35 11.21 -18.35 24.33
CA ALA A 35 11.49 -18.07 22.93
C ALA A 35 10.46 -18.74 22.01
N ASP A 36 10.17 -18.10 20.88
CA ASP A 36 9.33 -18.68 19.83
C ASP A 36 10.22 -19.33 18.77
N ASN A 37 10.00 -20.61 18.50
CA ASN A 37 10.73 -21.35 17.47
C ASN A 37 9.84 -21.81 16.30
N VAL A 38 8.55 -21.43 16.33
CA VAL A 38 7.59 -21.74 15.27
C VAL A 38 7.11 -20.44 14.63
N VAL A 39 7.42 -20.25 13.35
CA VAL A 39 6.94 -19.11 12.56
C VAL A 39 5.95 -19.60 11.52
N ILE A 40 4.79 -18.98 11.44
CA ILE A 40 3.75 -19.30 10.46
C ILE A 40 3.45 -18.06 9.63
N GLN A 41 3.68 -18.15 8.33
CA GLN A 41 3.28 -17.15 7.36
C GLN A 41 2.01 -17.60 6.65
N PHE A 42 0.98 -16.78 6.67
CA PHE A 42 -0.26 -17.05 5.95
C PHE A 42 -0.74 -15.80 5.21
N LYS A 43 -1.49 -16.03 4.13
CA LYS A 43 -2.22 -14.97 3.42
C LYS A 43 -3.70 -15.16 3.74
N LYS A 44 -4.37 -14.08 4.05
CA LYS A 44 -5.82 -14.06 4.29
C LYS A 44 -6.44 -13.03 3.35
N GLU A 45 -7.47 -13.45 2.63
CA GLU A 45 -8.30 -12.52 1.87
C GLU A 45 -9.21 -11.76 2.86
N VAL A 46 -9.17 -10.44 2.80
CA VAL A 46 -10.11 -9.58 3.54
C VAL A 46 -11.31 -9.34 2.66
N LYS A 47 -12.48 -9.81 3.10
CA LYS A 47 -13.73 -9.70 2.34
C LYS A 47 -14.01 -8.24 1.93
N GLY A 48 -14.25 -8.02 0.64
CA GLY A 48 -14.54 -6.70 0.08
C GLY A 48 -13.31 -5.80 -0.14
N TYR A 49 -12.11 -6.24 0.27
CA TYR A 49 -10.92 -5.42 0.03
C TYR A 49 -10.53 -5.37 -1.44
N ARG A 50 -10.65 -6.49 -2.14
CA ARG A 50 -10.41 -6.56 -3.57
C ARG A 50 -11.24 -5.53 -4.36
N ASP A 51 -12.52 -5.37 -3.98
CA ASP A 51 -13.41 -4.39 -4.63
C ASP A 51 -12.90 -2.95 -4.49
N ARG A 52 -12.13 -2.64 -3.45
CA ARG A 52 -11.52 -1.31 -3.28
C ARG A 52 -10.45 -1.04 -4.33
N ILE A 53 -9.64 -2.03 -4.64
CA ILE A 53 -8.60 -1.94 -5.68
C ILE A 53 -9.20 -2.07 -7.07
N ASP A 54 -10.11 -3.02 -7.31
CA ASP A 54 -10.74 -3.26 -8.62
C ASP A 54 -11.56 -2.04 -9.12
N LYS A 55 -12.03 -1.18 -8.21
CA LYS A 55 -12.73 0.07 -8.55
C LYS A 55 -11.79 1.27 -8.77
N CYS A 56 -10.50 1.11 -8.60
CA CYS A 56 -9.53 2.17 -8.87
C CYS A 56 -9.44 2.44 -10.36
N THR A 57 -9.39 3.71 -10.73
CA THR A 57 -9.32 4.17 -12.13
C THR A 57 -7.97 4.78 -12.47
N LEU A 58 -7.12 4.99 -11.47
CA LEU A 58 -5.79 5.54 -11.60
C LEU A 58 -4.78 4.50 -11.15
N VAL A 59 -3.72 4.37 -11.93
CA VAL A 59 -2.58 3.49 -11.61
C VAL A 59 -1.28 4.20 -12.01
N GLU A 60 -0.26 4.08 -11.17
CA GLU A 60 1.07 4.62 -11.42
C GLU A 60 2.12 3.70 -10.83
N VAL A 61 3.27 3.60 -11.50
CA VAL A 61 4.43 2.85 -10.98
C VAL A 61 5.47 3.84 -10.49
N PHE A 62 5.83 3.70 -9.24
CA PHE A 62 6.86 4.54 -8.63
C PHE A 62 7.69 3.71 -7.66
N ASP A 63 9.01 3.81 -7.78
CA ASP A 63 9.97 3.22 -6.85
C ASP A 63 9.70 1.74 -6.54
N ASN A 64 9.53 0.94 -7.61
CA ASN A 64 9.25 -0.50 -7.58
C ASN A 64 7.95 -0.90 -6.84
N ARG A 65 7.00 0.01 -6.76
CA ARG A 65 5.63 -0.25 -6.27
C ARG A 65 4.61 0.22 -7.29
N VAL A 66 3.48 -0.44 -7.28
CA VAL A 66 2.29 0.02 -8.00
C VAL A 66 1.39 0.75 -7.02
N PHE A 67 0.94 1.94 -7.40
CA PHE A 67 0.00 2.76 -6.64
C PHE A 67 -1.33 2.81 -7.37
N PHE A 68 -2.43 2.80 -6.62
CA PHE A 68 -3.80 2.78 -7.13
C PHE A 68 -4.63 3.86 -6.45
N SER A 69 -5.50 4.53 -7.21
CA SER A 69 -6.43 5.53 -6.69
C SER A 69 -7.62 5.74 -7.61
N GLY A 70 -8.43 6.77 -7.36
CA GLY A 70 -9.58 7.13 -8.18
C GLY A 70 -10.82 6.28 -7.93
N ASN A 71 -10.89 5.58 -6.80
CA ASN A 71 -12.09 4.89 -6.36
C ASN A 71 -13.10 5.91 -5.80
N LYS A 72 -14.32 5.92 -6.33
CA LYS A 72 -15.36 6.88 -5.95
C LYS A 72 -15.88 6.70 -4.51
N ASP A 73 -15.81 5.48 -4.00
CA ASP A 73 -16.25 5.17 -2.61
C ASP A 73 -15.17 5.59 -1.59
N TYR A 74 -13.94 5.79 -2.03
CA TYR A 74 -12.78 6.18 -1.24
C TYR A 74 -11.98 7.27 -1.98
N PRO A 75 -12.51 8.49 -2.09
CA PRO A 75 -12.01 9.50 -3.02
C PRO A 75 -10.61 10.04 -2.71
N ASN A 76 -10.18 9.94 -1.46
CA ASN A 76 -8.86 10.43 -1.00
C ASN A 76 -7.87 9.31 -0.66
N PHE A 77 -8.17 8.06 -1.01
CA PHE A 77 -7.29 6.92 -0.74
C PHE A 77 -6.29 6.72 -1.87
N LEU A 78 -5.06 6.47 -1.47
CA LEU A 78 -3.96 6.03 -2.32
C LEU A 78 -3.46 4.69 -1.79
N TRP A 79 -3.81 3.60 -2.43
CA TRP A 79 -3.32 2.26 -2.09
C TRP A 79 -2.02 1.95 -2.81
N HIS A 80 -1.24 1.04 -2.27
CA HIS A 80 -0.04 0.55 -2.95
C HIS A 80 0.18 -0.94 -2.73
N CYS A 81 0.91 -1.57 -3.65
CA CYS A 81 1.39 -2.93 -3.46
C CYS A 81 2.65 -2.95 -2.58
N SER A 82 3.06 -4.15 -2.17
CA SER A 82 4.35 -4.35 -1.52
C SER A 82 5.51 -4.04 -2.47
N LEU A 83 6.67 -3.72 -1.89
CA LEU A 83 7.88 -3.47 -2.65
C LEU A 83 8.24 -4.70 -3.50
N ASP A 84 8.57 -4.48 -4.77
CA ASP A 84 8.93 -5.53 -5.74
C ASP A 84 7.89 -6.67 -5.90
N ASN A 85 6.66 -6.47 -5.40
CA ASN A 85 5.60 -7.47 -5.48
C ASN A 85 4.24 -6.83 -5.83
N PRO A 86 3.96 -6.63 -7.13
CA PRO A 86 2.73 -5.98 -7.58
C PRO A 86 1.46 -6.83 -7.38
N GLU A 87 1.61 -8.12 -7.11
CA GLU A 87 0.48 -9.03 -6.88
C GLU A 87 -0.05 -9.01 -5.44
N TYR A 88 0.63 -8.29 -4.55
CA TYR A 88 0.24 -8.25 -3.14
C TYR A 88 0.00 -6.82 -2.67
N CYS A 89 -1.27 -6.51 -2.41
CA CYS A 89 -1.72 -5.30 -1.73
C CYS A 89 -2.34 -5.69 -0.40
N SER A 90 -1.78 -5.24 0.70
CA SER A 90 -2.35 -5.43 2.04
C SER A 90 -3.52 -4.46 2.26
N ASP A 91 -4.44 -4.81 3.13
CA ASP A 91 -5.56 -3.93 3.52
C ASP A 91 -5.13 -2.71 4.36
N LEU A 92 -3.88 -2.70 4.81
CA LEU A 92 -3.25 -1.61 5.55
C LEU A 92 -2.28 -0.78 4.68
N ASP A 93 -2.00 -1.21 3.45
CA ASP A 93 -1.06 -0.54 2.56
C ASP A 93 -1.74 0.59 1.79
N TYR A 94 -2.07 1.67 2.50
CA TYR A 94 -2.67 2.87 1.91
C TYR A 94 -2.26 4.16 2.64
N TYR A 95 -2.36 5.26 1.92
CA TYR A 95 -2.32 6.62 2.46
C TYR A 95 -3.67 7.30 2.27
N THR A 96 -3.96 8.32 3.06
CA THR A 96 -5.11 9.19 2.86
C THR A 96 -4.63 10.62 2.61
N GLU A 97 -5.00 11.16 1.46
CA GLU A 97 -4.59 12.49 1.05
C GLU A 97 -5.67 13.52 1.38
N GLY A 98 -5.39 14.32 2.41
CA GLY A 98 -6.33 15.32 2.89
C GLY A 98 -7.67 14.72 3.30
N THR A 99 -8.74 15.48 3.05
CA THR A 99 -10.12 15.11 3.40
C THR A 99 -10.82 14.35 2.25
N ASN A 100 -11.90 13.68 2.55
CA ASN A 100 -12.67 12.88 1.59
C ASN A 100 -13.72 13.68 0.79
N ASP A 101 -13.76 15.01 0.95
CA ASP A 101 -14.65 15.93 0.24
C ASP A 101 -14.19 16.27 -1.18
N SER A 102 -12.99 15.88 -1.54
CA SER A 102 -12.44 16.01 -2.89
C SER A 102 -11.72 14.74 -3.32
N SER A 103 -11.84 14.40 -4.60
CA SER A 103 -11.29 13.16 -5.16
C SER A 103 -9.88 13.34 -5.68
N ILE A 104 -9.07 12.28 -5.59
CA ILE A 104 -7.80 12.19 -6.32
C ILE A 104 -8.13 12.03 -7.81
N LYS A 105 -7.56 12.90 -8.65
CA LYS A 105 -7.75 12.96 -10.10
C LYS A 105 -6.55 12.52 -10.90
N ALA A 106 -5.36 12.66 -10.33
CA ALA A 106 -4.14 12.20 -10.98
C ALA A 106 -3.13 11.73 -9.95
N ILE A 107 -2.37 10.71 -10.34
CA ILE A 107 -1.13 10.27 -9.71
C ILE A 107 -0.06 10.22 -10.78
N VAL A 108 1.10 10.83 -10.55
CA VAL A 108 2.16 10.97 -11.54
C VAL A 108 3.51 10.84 -10.87
N SER A 109 4.37 9.98 -11.40
CA SER A 109 5.75 9.85 -10.97
C SER A 109 6.65 10.88 -11.67
N GLY A 110 7.50 11.55 -10.92
CA GLY A 110 8.47 12.51 -11.47
C GLY A 110 9.23 13.25 -10.39
N ASN A 111 10.44 13.72 -10.72
CA ASN A 111 11.31 14.44 -9.80
C ASN A 111 11.58 13.69 -8.49
N ASN A 112 11.80 12.38 -8.58
CA ASN A 112 12.03 11.49 -7.44
C ASN A 112 10.90 11.52 -6.39
N ALA A 113 9.68 11.80 -6.82
CA ALA A 113 8.48 11.80 -6.00
C ALA A 113 7.27 11.23 -6.75
N LEU A 114 6.32 10.71 -6.01
CA LEU A 114 4.99 10.43 -6.49
C LEU A 114 4.09 11.61 -6.16
N TRP A 115 3.58 12.26 -7.19
CA TRP A 115 2.68 13.40 -7.08
C TRP A 115 1.23 12.94 -7.11
N VAL A 116 0.46 13.41 -6.15
CA VAL A 116 -0.96 13.08 -6.01
C VAL A 116 -1.76 14.39 -6.07
N MET A 117 -2.63 14.48 -7.05
CA MET A 117 -3.39 15.70 -7.32
C MET A 117 -4.88 15.41 -7.16
N LYS A 118 -5.53 16.25 -6.39
CA LYS A 118 -6.97 16.20 -6.11
C LYS A 118 -7.71 17.25 -6.95
N GLU A 119 -9.03 17.16 -6.94
CA GLU A 119 -9.91 18.19 -7.48
C GLU A 119 -9.59 19.56 -6.89
N PRO A 120 -9.78 20.66 -7.65
CA PRO A 120 -9.62 22.01 -7.13
C PRO A 120 -10.48 22.23 -5.87
N SER A 121 -9.91 22.89 -4.89
CA SER A 121 -10.60 23.24 -3.65
C SER A 121 -10.19 24.63 -3.20
N GLN A 122 -11.13 25.41 -2.70
CA GLN A 122 -10.84 26.74 -2.15
C GLN A 122 -10.35 26.69 -0.71
N THR A 123 -10.57 25.58 -0.02
CA THR A 123 -10.34 25.45 1.43
C THR A 123 -9.31 24.40 1.79
N ASN A 124 -9.04 23.43 0.90
CA ASN A 124 -8.21 22.29 1.19
C ASN A 124 -6.98 22.24 0.29
N THR A 125 -5.91 21.66 0.81
CA THR A 125 -4.75 21.29 0.02
C THR A 125 -5.13 20.25 -1.04
N THR A 126 -4.66 20.46 -2.24
CA THR A 126 -5.05 19.66 -3.42
C THR A 126 -3.87 18.96 -4.07
N ILE A 127 -2.65 19.33 -3.74
CA ILE A 127 -1.44 18.71 -4.29
C ILE A 127 -0.58 18.16 -3.15
N PHE A 128 -0.29 16.88 -3.22
CA PHE A 128 0.55 16.13 -2.30
C PHE A 128 1.68 15.46 -3.07
N TYR A 129 2.77 15.18 -2.39
CA TYR A 129 3.86 14.40 -2.96
C TYR A 129 4.50 13.49 -1.90
N HIS A 130 4.94 12.33 -2.35
CA HIS A 130 5.58 11.31 -1.54
C HIS A 130 7.02 11.13 -2.00
N ASN A 131 7.97 11.48 -1.13
CA ASN A 131 9.39 11.18 -1.35
C ASN A 131 9.77 9.90 -0.61
N PRO A 132 10.46 8.96 -1.26
CA PRO A 132 10.97 7.79 -0.58
C PRO A 132 11.94 8.20 0.54
N THR A 133 11.74 7.66 1.72
CA THR A 133 12.61 7.86 2.89
C THR A 133 12.89 6.51 3.53
N VAL A 134 14.07 6.31 4.07
CA VAL A 134 14.41 5.09 4.81
C VAL A 134 14.21 5.36 6.30
N ASP A 135 13.29 4.62 6.88
CA ASP A 135 13.05 4.60 8.32
C ASP A 135 13.79 3.40 8.95
N ALA A 136 14.30 3.56 10.17
CA ALA A 136 15.10 2.54 10.83
C ALA A 136 14.28 1.30 11.22
N ASP A 137 13.01 1.49 11.57
CA ASP A 137 12.13 0.42 12.07
C ASP A 137 11.25 -0.17 10.97
N TYR A 138 10.82 0.67 10.02
CA TYR A 138 9.84 0.31 8.97
C TYR A 138 10.46 0.15 7.57
N GLY A 139 11.77 0.39 7.43
CA GLY A 139 12.44 0.35 6.14
C GLY A 139 12.02 1.51 5.24
N LYS A 140 11.74 1.25 3.97
CA LYS A 140 11.40 2.29 3.00
C LYS A 140 9.95 2.73 3.14
N ILE A 141 9.74 3.98 3.51
CA ILE A 141 8.44 4.63 3.68
C ILE A 141 8.28 5.79 2.71
N TYR A 142 7.04 6.23 2.50
CA TYR A 142 6.67 7.30 1.56
C TYR A 142 5.81 8.33 2.29
N PRO A 143 6.40 9.17 3.15
CA PRO A 143 5.65 10.17 3.88
C PRO A 143 4.97 11.15 2.90
N SER A 144 3.72 11.48 3.18
CA SER A 144 2.97 12.46 2.44
C SER A 144 3.38 13.87 2.87
N THR A 145 3.74 14.70 1.89
CA THR A 145 3.98 16.12 2.09
C THR A 145 3.01 16.89 1.21
N HIS A 146 2.45 17.96 1.71
CA HIS A 146 1.52 18.78 0.95
C HIS A 146 2.18 20.08 0.46
N SER A 147 1.78 20.51 -0.72
CA SER A 147 2.07 21.84 -1.23
C SER A 147 0.95 22.78 -0.80
N SER A 148 1.26 24.04 -0.53
CA SER A 148 0.28 25.04 -0.07
C SER A 148 -0.65 25.57 -1.16
N ILE A 149 -0.76 24.88 -2.29
CA ILE A 149 -1.47 25.34 -3.47
C ILE A 149 -2.91 24.84 -3.44
N SER A 150 -3.87 25.73 -3.57
CA SER A 150 -5.31 25.43 -3.71
C SER A 150 -5.71 25.05 -5.15
N THR A 151 -4.78 25.13 -6.08
CA THR A 151 -4.96 24.73 -7.48
C THR A 151 -5.01 23.20 -7.54
N GLY A 152 -6.11 22.65 -8.03
CA GLY A 152 -6.29 21.21 -8.16
C GLY A 152 -6.19 20.76 -9.61
N CYS A 153 -6.27 19.45 -9.81
CA CYS A 153 -6.29 18.81 -11.12
C CYS A 153 -7.72 18.44 -11.51
N MET A 154 -8.15 18.84 -12.69
CA MET A 154 -9.51 18.55 -13.16
C MET A 154 -9.63 17.19 -13.85
N THR A 155 -8.58 16.69 -14.49
CA THR A 155 -8.66 15.47 -15.30
C THR A 155 -7.51 14.49 -15.03
N THR A 156 -6.32 14.82 -15.51
CA THR A 156 -5.12 13.98 -15.41
C THR A 156 -3.86 14.84 -15.37
N GLY A 157 -2.78 14.25 -14.93
CA GLY A 157 -1.45 14.85 -14.95
C GLY A 157 -0.47 13.98 -15.74
N ILE A 158 0.55 14.59 -16.27
CA ILE A 158 1.66 13.93 -16.96
C ILE A 158 3.00 14.50 -16.49
N ASN A 159 4.04 13.68 -16.54
CA ASN A 159 5.42 14.13 -16.44
C ASN A 159 5.93 14.47 -17.84
N PHE A 160 6.36 15.73 -18.05
CA PHE A 160 6.94 16.20 -19.28
C PHE A 160 8.22 16.96 -19.00
N ASN A 161 9.36 16.45 -19.43
CA ASN A 161 10.68 17.03 -19.19
C ASN A 161 10.92 17.45 -17.73
N ASP A 162 10.71 16.49 -16.81
CA ASP A 162 10.82 16.69 -15.36
C ASP A 162 9.88 17.74 -14.75
N ALA A 163 8.91 18.22 -15.52
CA ALA A 163 7.82 19.05 -15.03
C ALA A 163 6.52 18.26 -14.93
N ILE A 164 5.83 18.39 -13.82
CA ILE A 164 4.48 17.80 -13.66
C ILE A 164 3.46 18.78 -14.23
N CYS A 165 2.83 18.40 -15.32
CA CYS A 165 1.83 19.18 -16.02
C CYS A 165 0.43 18.64 -15.80
N PHE A 166 -0.52 19.48 -15.52
CA PHE A 166 -1.93 19.12 -15.32
C PHE A 166 -2.86 20.28 -15.69
N PHE A 167 -4.14 19.97 -15.90
CA PHE A 167 -5.19 20.98 -16.10
C PHE A 167 -5.87 21.32 -14.77
N SER A 168 -5.97 22.59 -14.44
CA SER A 168 -6.61 23.10 -13.23
C SER A 168 -7.87 23.91 -13.55
#